data_900d8722d88987eda578570d1123cfce
#
_entry.id   900d8722d88987eda578570d1123cfce
#
_cell.length_a   1.000
_cell.length_b   1.000
_cell.length_c   1.000
_cell.angle_alpha   90.00
_cell.angle_beta   90.00
_cell.angle_gamma   90.00
#
_symmetry.space_group_name_H-M   'P 1'
#
loop_
_entity.id
_entity.type
_entity.pdbx_description
1 polymer ?
#
loop_
_entity_poly.entity_id
_entity_poly.type
_entity_poly.pdbx_seq_one_letter_code
_entity_poly.pdbx_strand_id
1 'polypeptide(L)'
;MLRRLDDEISQAGAPAPPGKTRARAQRRSRVAFLCFVVVSVVAPLLLYGFAAYRDWQNVEQEGRDRVRYMRDALSEHVLRAFRTQQFVALAIDSRIRGRSWEEIAAAPELRQFLAEVEAEFPEVHGIWLADAAGILRAASREPRAPGQDFADRDWFRETRSGNARTAVVPRIGDIPGEAFGLAFRRSAEDGRFDGAIRTSIPTQYFRAFHDKLANAGGTIAIVHRNGTVLWRDPDGAAVPAALAADSPLLARIAERDEDLYVARSTVDGQRRVYGYVRLGDFPVYVGYGIAEEELVRLWHRRLQASALYFIPAALALLVLAFYAWRAHDDLEGTVGERTKALSGAVAEREQLLKEVHHRVKNNMQIITSLIRMQERVGTSSDETIRRVQAMALVHDLIYTQGEFAAVDLAAYSGRLVETLRHGPAHGIAFNLDIKPVSVALDRAMPFALILSEVVTNAIRHAFKERSGTIEIALSEAEGSARLRVHDDGFGFNQEVDGSGFGLKLVQSLAEQLDATFSFERHQGTTFSMTFPVRTPPM
;
A
#
# COMPACT_ATOMS: atom_id res chain seq x y z
N MET A 1 -21.15 53.43 -3.15
CA MET A 1 -20.28 52.43 -3.80
C MET A 1 -18.93 52.30 -3.08
N LEU A 2 -18.36 53.39 -2.56
CA LEU A 2 -17.07 53.36 -1.82
C LEU A 2 -17.09 52.67 -0.46
N ARG A 3 -18.22 52.72 0.28
CA ARG A 3 -18.32 52.01 1.57
C ARG A 3 -18.39 50.47 1.48
N ARG A 4 -18.76 49.90 0.32
CA ARG A 4 -18.76 48.44 0.16
C ARG A 4 -17.37 47.88 -0.17
N LEU A 5 -16.50 48.68 -0.78
CA LEU A 5 -15.11 48.30 -1.07
C LEU A 5 -14.24 48.30 0.18
N ASP A 6 -14.49 49.22 1.13
CA ASP A 6 -13.77 49.26 2.41
C ASP A 6 -14.14 48.07 3.33
N ASP A 7 -15.38 47.59 3.27
CA ASP A 7 -15.80 46.41 4.04
C ASP A 7 -15.27 45.08 3.46
N GLU A 8 -15.10 44.99 2.12
CA GLU A 8 -14.51 43.78 1.49
C GLU A 8 -13.00 43.71 1.68
N ILE A 9 -12.28 44.83 1.69
CA ILE A 9 -10.82 44.89 1.96
C ILE A 9 -10.53 44.61 3.45
N SER A 10 -11.42 45.05 4.35
CA SER A 10 -11.28 44.77 5.78
C SER A 10 -11.55 43.31 6.15
N GLN A 11 -12.31 42.55 5.35
CA GLN A 11 -12.57 41.11 5.60
C GLN A 11 -11.54 40.18 4.95
N ALA A 12 -10.79 40.63 3.95
CA ALA A 12 -9.82 39.78 3.22
C ALA A 12 -8.45 39.64 3.91
N GLY A 13 -8.16 40.40 4.97
CA GLY A 13 -6.81 40.52 5.53
C GLY A 13 -6.62 40.11 6.99
N ALA A 14 -7.63 39.58 7.69
CA ALA A 14 -7.43 39.12 9.06
C ALA A 14 -6.77 37.74 9.07
N PRO A 15 -5.48 37.60 9.49
CA PRO A 15 -4.86 36.28 9.65
C PRO A 15 -5.69 35.50 10.67
N ALA A 16 -6.12 34.28 10.29
CA ALA A 16 -6.89 33.39 11.16
C ALA A 16 -6.17 33.24 12.52
N PRO A 17 -6.88 33.29 13.65
CA PRO A 17 -6.24 33.29 14.96
C PRO A 17 -5.32 32.06 15.09
N PRO A 18 -4.05 32.24 15.47
CA PRO A 18 -2.98 31.23 15.42
C PRO A 18 -3.27 29.93 16.20
N GLY A 19 -4.30 29.93 17.07
CA GLY A 19 -4.72 28.76 17.84
C GLY A 19 -5.51 27.71 17.06
N LYS A 20 -6.36 28.10 16.11
CA LYS A 20 -7.24 27.15 15.38
C LYS A 20 -6.49 26.37 14.28
N THR A 21 -5.53 26.98 13.64
CA THR A 21 -4.68 26.32 12.62
C THR A 21 -3.74 25.30 13.27
N ARG A 22 -3.17 25.62 14.41
CA ARG A 22 -2.27 24.75 15.18
C ARG A 22 -3.00 23.52 15.75
N ALA A 23 -4.19 23.70 16.33
CA ALA A 23 -5.01 22.59 16.81
C ALA A 23 -5.45 21.63 15.69
N ARG A 24 -5.72 22.16 14.49
CA ARG A 24 -6.03 21.34 13.30
C ARG A 24 -4.80 20.57 12.78
N ALA A 25 -3.61 21.17 12.78
CA ALA A 25 -2.38 20.50 12.39
C ALA A 25 -2.02 19.35 13.36
N GLN A 26 -2.06 19.58 14.65
CA GLN A 26 -1.85 18.55 15.68
C GLN A 26 -2.87 17.41 15.61
N ARG A 27 -4.14 17.72 15.36
CA ARG A 27 -5.17 16.70 15.17
C ARG A 27 -4.91 15.85 13.91
N ARG A 28 -4.47 16.46 12.81
CA ARG A 28 -4.09 15.75 11.57
C ARG A 28 -2.87 14.85 11.78
N SER A 29 -1.85 15.33 12.48
CA SER A 29 -0.66 14.55 12.83
C SER A 29 -1.02 13.32 13.68
N ARG A 30 -1.84 13.48 14.73
CA ARG A 30 -2.31 12.36 15.57
C ARG A 30 -3.15 11.35 14.79
N VAL A 31 -4.02 11.83 13.90
CA VAL A 31 -4.83 10.94 13.03
C VAL A 31 -3.92 10.18 12.05
N ALA A 32 -2.98 10.85 11.42
CA ALA A 32 -2.03 10.21 10.50
C ALA A 32 -1.17 9.15 11.22
N PHE A 33 -0.72 9.46 12.45
CA PHE A 33 -0.01 8.50 13.28
C PHE A 33 -0.89 7.30 13.67
N LEU A 34 -2.12 7.54 14.11
CA LEU A 34 -3.05 6.46 14.44
C LEU A 34 -3.31 5.56 13.22
N CYS A 35 -3.51 6.17 12.05
CA CYS A 35 -3.62 5.42 10.78
C CYS A 35 -2.35 4.60 10.49
N PHE A 36 -1.17 5.17 10.71
CA PHE A 36 0.10 4.46 10.50
C PHE A 36 0.25 3.27 11.46
N VAL A 37 -0.05 3.42 12.75
CA VAL A 37 -0.04 2.32 13.73
C VAL A 37 -1.05 1.24 13.36
N VAL A 38 -2.28 1.64 12.99
CA VAL A 38 -3.30 0.69 12.55
C VAL A 38 -2.85 -0.09 11.32
N VAL A 39 -2.30 0.58 10.32
CA VAL A 39 -1.78 -0.07 9.10
C VAL A 39 -0.60 -0.99 9.44
N SER A 40 0.30 -0.58 10.34
CA SER A 40 1.47 -1.39 10.77
C SER A 40 1.08 -2.67 11.51
N VAL A 41 -0.10 -2.73 12.11
CA VAL A 41 -0.65 -3.94 12.76
C VAL A 41 -1.53 -4.74 11.82
N VAL A 42 -2.47 -4.06 11.16
CA VAL A 42 -3.51 -4.72 10.36
C VAL A 42 -2.93 -5.31 9.07
N ALA A 43 -2.03 -4.60 8.39
CA ALA A 43 -1.48 -5.06 7.13
C ALA A 43 -0.66 -6.37 7.26
N PRO A 44 0.26 -6.54 8.23
CA PRO A 44 0.93 -7.82 8.48
C PRO A 44 -0.03 -8.93 8.86
N LEU A 45 -1.05 -8.66 9.69
CA LEU A 45 -2.05 -9.66 10.08
C LEU A 45 -2.87 -10.13 8.88
N LEU A 46 -3.31 -9.21 8.02
CA LEU A 46 -4.03 -9.55 6.79
C LEU A 46 -3.14 -10.33 5.82
N LEU A 47 -1.88 -9.94 5.68
CA LEU A 47 -0.92 -10.62 4.83
C LEU A 47 -0.65 -12.05 5.34
N TYR A 48 -0.45 -12.20 6.66
CA TYR A 48 -0.28 -13.52 7.28
C TYR A 48 -1.53 -14.39 7.12
N GLY A 49 -2.72 -13.83 7.36
CA GLY A 49 -3.98 -14.54 7.16
C GLY A 49 -4.18 -14.96 5.71
N PHE A 50 -3.87 -14.11 4.75
CA PHE A 50 -3.91 -14.43 3.32
C PHE A 50 -2.88 -15.52 2.95
N ALA A 51 -1.66 -15.44 3.47
CA ALA A 51 -0.64 -16.46 3.26
C ALA A 51 -1.07 -17.80 3.87
N ALA A 52 -1.64 -17.80 5.06
CA ALA A 52 -2.19 -18.99 5.73
C ALA A 52 -3.32 -19.64 4.92
N TYR A 53 -4.22 -18.83 4.37
CA TYR A 53 -5.31 -19.31 3.51
C TYR A 53 -4.77 -19.91 2.20
N ARG A 54 -3.80 -19.25 1.56
CA ARG A 54 -3.13 -19.76 0.35
C ARG A 54 -2.40 -21.09 0.64
N ASP A 55 -1.69 -21.16 1.77
CA ASP A 55 -1.00 -22.39 2.16
C ASP A 55 -1.97 -23.54 2.44
N TRP A 56 -3.14 -23.27 3.05
CA TRP A 56 -4.20 -24.27 3.19
C TRP A 56 -4.66 -24.83 1.84
N GLN A 57 -4.93 -23.97 0.87
CA GLN A 57 -5.32 -24.42 -0.47
C GLN A 57 -4.23 -25.29 -1.13
N ASN A 58 -2.95 -24.91 -0.95
CA ASN A 58 -1.83 -25.70 -1.45
C ASN A 58 -1.75 -27.07 -0.77
N VAL A 59 -1.89 -27.13 0.57
CA VAL A 59 -1.89 -28.40 1.33
C VAL A 59 -3.05 -29.29 0.90
N GLU A 60 -4.23 -28.73 0.71
CA GLU A 60 -5.39 -29.48 0.23
C GLU A 60 -5.16 -30.03 -1.18
N GLN A 61 -4.61 -29.23 -2.08
CA GLN A 61 -4.30 -29.66 -3.45
C GLN A 61 -3.19 -30.72 -3.46
N GLU A 62 -2.11 -30.52 -2.72
CA GLU A 62 -1.04 -31.52 -2.54
C GLU A 62 -1.61 -32.84 -1.99
N GLY A 63 -2.55 -32.74 -1.04
CA GLY A 63 -3.25 -33.91 -0.50
C GLY A 63 -4.06 -34.65 -1.56
N ARG A 64 -4.80 -33.94 -2.40
CA ARG A 64 -5.59 -34.53 -3.51
C ARG A 64 -4.67 -35.17 -4.56
N ASP A 65 -3.58 -34.52 -4.91
CA ASP A 65 -2.62 -35.01 -5.89
C ASP A 65 -1.89 -36.25 -5.35
N ARG A 66 -1.54 -36.27 -4.08
CA ARG A 66 -0.97 -37.42 -3.40
C ARG A 66 -1.96 -38.61 -3.38
N VAL A 67 -3.24 -38.34 -3.10
CA VAL A 67 -4.28 -39.38 -3.15
C VAL A 67 -4.39 -39.98 -4.55
N ARG A 68 -4.39 -39.14 -5.59
CA ARG A 68 -4.43 -39.59 -6.99
C ARG A 68 -3.22 -40.45 -7.34
N TYR A 69 -2.01 -39.94 -7.07
CA TYR A 69 -0.77 -40.66 -7.36
C TYR A 69 -0.70 -42.02 -6.66
N MET A 70 -1.04 -42.04 -5.37
CA MET A 70 -1.01 -43.27 -4.57
C MET A 70 -2.08 -44.28 -5.01
N ARG A 71 -3.28 -43.81 -5.32
CA ARG A 71 -4.36 -44.63 -5.89
C ARG A 71 -3.91 -45.32 -7.19
N ASP A 72 -3.31 -44.55 -8.10
CA ASP A 72 -2.88 -45.04 -9.40
C ASP A 72 -1.74 -46.07 -9.27
N ALA A 73 -0.73 -45.76 -8.43
CA ALA A 73 0.38 -46.68 -8.15
C ALA A 73 -0.12 -48.01 -7.52
N LEU A 74 -1.06 -47.91 -6.57
CA LEU A 74 -1.69 -49.09 -5.95
C LEU A 74 -2.51 -49.89 -6.96
N SER A 75 -3.28 -49.18 -7.79
CA SER A 75 -4.09 -49.82 -8.85
C SER A 75 -3.22 -50.64 -9.81
N GLU A 76 -2.12 -50.09 -10.25
CA GLU A 76 -1.17 -50.78 -11.13
C GLU A 76 -0.55 -52.03 -10.44
N HIS A 77 -0.20 -51.89 -9.15
CA HIS A 77 0.36 -52.99 -8.38
C HIS A 77 -0.66 -54.13 -8.21
N VAL A 78 -1.91 -53.81 -7.84
CA VAL A 78 -3.00 -54.79 -7.71
C VAL A 78 -3.34 -55.39 -9.05
N LEU A 79 -3.42 -54.63 -10.15
CA LEU A 79 -3.69 -55.11 -11.49
C LEU A 79 -2.65 -56.12 -11.95
N ARG A 80 -1.37 -55.86 -11.65
CA ARG A 80 -0.29 -56.80 -11.93
C ARG A 80 -0.52 -58.13 -11.26
N ALA A 81 -0.84 -58.13 -9.96
CA ALA A 81 -1.14 -59.36 -9.23
C ALA A 81 -2.32 -60.14 -9.87
N PHE A 82 -3.39 -59.45 -10.25
CA PHE A 82 -4.54 -60.07 -10.91
C PHE A 82 -4.16 -60.70 -12.27
N ARG A 83 -3.36 -59.99 -13.08
CA ARG A 83 -2.86 -60.49 -14.38
C ARG A 83 -1.95 -61.69 -14.20
N THR A 84 -1.05 -61.70 -13.21
CA THR A 84 -0.24 -62.86 -12.87
C THR A 84 -1.11 -64.08 -12.51
N GLN A 85 -2.16 -63.86 -11.67
CA GLN A 85 -3.08 -64.94 -11.34
C GLN A 85 -3.78 -65.51 -12.60
N GLN A 86 -4.22 -64.67 -13.53
CA GLN A 86 -4.80 -65.07 -14.79
C GLN A 86 -3.81 -65.90 -15.64
N PHE A 87 -2.55 -65.40 -15.74
CA PHE A 87 -1.51 -66.10 -16.48
C PHE A 87 -1.22 -67.48 -15.89
N VAL A 88 -1.08 -67.57 -14.56
CA VAL A 88 -0.87 -68.81 -13.83
C VAL A 88 -2.04 -69.78 -14.06
N ALA A 89 -3.28 -69.33 -13.98
CA ALA A 89 -4.44 -70.15 -14.23
C ALA A 89 -4.49 -70.68 -15.67
N LEU A 90 -4.19 -69.83 -16.66
CA LEU A 90 -4.10 -70.22 -18.08
C LEU A 90 -3.00 -71.25 -18.33
N ALA A 91 -1.82 -71.09 -17.73
CA ALA A 91 -0.70 -72.01 -17.83
C ALA A 91 -1.07 -73.39 -17.25
N ILE A 92 -1.73 -73.40 -16.09
CA ILE A 92 -2.22 -74.63 -15.46
C ILE A 92 -3.27 -75.27 -16.34
N ASP A 93 -4.29 -74.52 -16.80
CA ASP A 93 -5.35 -75.05 -17.67
C ASP A 93 -4.77 -75.70 -18.94
N SER A 94 -3.80 -75.05 -19.54
CA SER A 94 -3.09 -75.60 -20.72
C SER A 94 -2.36 -76.91 -20.43
N ARG A 95 -1.77 -77.05 -19.24
CA ARG A 95 -1.02 -78.24 -18.84
C ARG A 95 -1.91 -79.44 -18.49
N ILE A 96 -3.15 -79.21 -17.98
CA ILE A 96 -4.11 -80.24 -17.61
C ILE A 96 -5.10 -80.48 -18.74
N ARG A 97 -5.01 -79.80 -19.86
CA ARG A 97 -5.93 -80.00 -20.99
C ARG A 97 -5.88 -81.40 -21.54
N GLY A 98 -7.06 -81.95 -21.77
CA GLY A 98 -7.24 -83.35 -22.24
C GLY A 98 -7.05 -84.45 -21.19
N ARG A 99 -6.71 -84.07 -19.94
CA ARG A 99 -6.61 -85.02 -18.83
C ARG A 99 -8.00 -85.15 -18.08
N SER A 100 -8.31 -86.36 -17.70
CA SER A 100 -9.47 -86.59 -16.77
C SER A 100 -9.14 -86.08 -15.35
N TRP A 101 -10.18 -85.88 -14.54
CA TRP A 101 -10.02 -85.43 -13.14
C TRP A 101 -9.37 -86.50 -12.27
N GLU A 102 -9.52 -87.79 -12.59
CA GLU A 102 -8.86 -88.93 -11.96
C GLU A 102 -7.36 -88.89 -12.25
N GLU A 103 -6.97 -88.65 -13.49
CA GLU A 103 -5.56 -88.51 -13.90
C GLU A 103 -4.91 -87.29 -13.25
N ILE A 104 -5.62 -86.14 -13.18
CA ILE A 104 -5.17 -84.95 -12.52
C ILE A 104 -4.94 -85.19 -11.01
N ALA A 105 -5.84 -85.87 -10.34
CA ALA A 105 -5.74 -86.20 -8.92
C ALA A 105 -4.62 -87.20 -8.61
N ALA A 106 -4.34 -88.09 -9.52
CA ALA A 106 -3.29 -89.08 -9.37
C ALA A 106 -1.89 -88.64 -9.78
N ALA A 107 -1.73 -87.47 -10.39
CA ALA A 107 -0.48 -86.97 -10.95
C ALA A 107 0.43 -86.26 -9.92
N PRO A 108 1.48 -86.92 -9.40
CA PRO A 108 2.42 -86.24 -8.45
C PRO A 108 3.23 -85.12 -9.12
N GLU A 109 3.54 -85.30 -10.40
CA GLU A 109 4.23 -84.30 -11.17
C GLU A 109 3.46 -82.93 -11.33
N LEU A 110 2.09 -83.07 -11.31
CA LEU A 110 1.25 -81.88 -11.34
C LEU A 110 1.31 -81.13 -9.99
N ARG A 111 1.24 -81.84 -8.88
CA ARG A 111 1.33 -81.28 -7.54
C ARG A 111 2.69 -80.55 -7.34
N GLN A 112 3.75 -81.20 -7.76
CA GLN A 112 5.08 -80.58 -7.74
C GLN A 112 5.12 -79.33 -8.60
N PHE A 113 4.60 -79.35 -9.81
CA PHE A 113 4.52 -78.18 -10.69
C PHE A 113 3.67 -77.05 -10.04
N LEU A 114 2.56 -77.36 -9.43
CA LEU A 114 1.76 -76.35 -8.72
C LEU A 114 2.54 -75.70 -7.56
N ALA A 115 3.32 -76.48 -6.82
CA ALA A 115 4.17 -75.97 -5.75
C ALA A 115 5.33 -75.15 -6.27
N GLU A 116 5.94 -75.51 -7.38
CA GLU A 116 6.99 -74.73 -8.07
C GLU A 116 6.45 -73.39 -8.53
N VAL A 117 5.27 -73.36 -9.17
CA VAL A 117 4.60 -72.11 -9.58
C VAL A 117 4.27 -71.22 -8.37
N GLU A 118 3.79 -71.78 -7.26
CA GLU A 118 3.55 -71.01 -6.04
C GLU A 118 4.84 -70.40 -5.47
N ALA A 119 5.95 -71.15 -5.52
CA ALA A 119 7.24 -70.67 -5.02
C ALA A 119 7.87 -69.57 -5.91
N GLU A 120 7.63 -69.65 -7.22
CA GLU A 120 8.18 -68.68 -8.18
C GLU A 120 7.48 -67.33 -8.17
N PHE A 121 6.17 -67.30 -7.89
CA PHE A 121 5.35 -66.08 -7.93
C PHE A 121 4.97 -65.59 -6.53
N PRO A 122 5.59 -64.53 -5.99
CA PRO A 122 5.29 -64.04 -4.64
C PRO A 122 3.84 -63.59 -4.42
N GLU A 123 3.11 -63.25 -5.49
CA GLU A 123 1.69 -62.90 -5.48
C GLU A 123 0.75 -64.12 -5.44
N VAL A 124 1.28 -65.35 -5.54
CA VAL A 124 0.52 -66.60 -5.49
C VAL A 124 0.76 -67.28 -4.16
N HIS A 125 -0.29 -67.50 -3.37
CA HIS A 125 -0.20 -68.12 -2.04
C HIS A 125 -0.76 -69.53 -1.94
N GLY A 126 -1.39 -70.00 -2.98
CA GLY A 126 -1.95 -71.32 -3.10
C GLY A 126 -2.74 -71.49 -4.38
N ILE A 127 -2.78 -72.72 -4.89
CA ILE A 127 -3.46 -73.10 -6.12
C ILE A 127 -4.29 -74.31 -5.82
N TRP A 128 -5.58 -74.30 -6.18
CA TRP A 128 -6.53 -75.38 -5.98
C TRP A 128 -7.26 -75.68 -7.29
N LEU A 129 -7.36 -76.93 -7.62
CA LEU A 129 -8.07 -77.43 -8.80
C LEU A 129 -9.29 -78.22 -8.36
N ALA A 130 -10.51 -77.77 -8.67
CA ALA A 130 -11.78 -78.41 -8.36
C ALA A 130 -12.46 -78.89 -9.66
N ASP A 131 -13.02 -80.03 -9.61
CA ASP A 131 -13.79 -80.63 -10.72
C ASP A 131 -15.17 -79.98 -10.92
N ALA A 132 -15.91 -80.42 -11.92
CA ALA A 132 -17.25 -79.88 -12.21
C ALA A 132 -18.27 -80.06 -11.08
N ALA A 133 -18.05 -81.01 -10.19
CA ALA A 133 -18.88 -81.20 -8.98
C ALA A 133 -18.45 -80.29 -7.81
N GLY A 134 -17.32 -79.67 -7.90
CA GLY A 134 -16.76 -78.80 -6.84
C GLY A 134 -15.78 -79.52 -5.91
N ILE A 135 -15.43 -80.74 -6.21
CA ILE A 135 -14.54 -81.59 -5.39
C ILE A 135 -13.09 -81.21 -5.67
N LEU A 136 -12.32 -80.94 -4.64
CA LEU A 136 -10.89 -80.66 -4.75
C LEU A 136 -10.12 -81.89 -5.26
N ARG A 137 -9.40 -81.76 -6.38
CA ARG A 137 -8.67 -82.84 -7.00
C ARG A 137 -7.11 -82.66 -6.91
N ALA A 138 -6.62 -81.45 -6.96
CA ALA A 138 -5.21 -81.15 -6.77
C ALA A 138 -5.01 -79.79 -6.12
N ALA A 139 -3.92 -79.65 -5.37
CA ALA A 139 -3.51 -78.38 -4.80
C ALA A 139 -1.98 -78.24 -4.73
N SER A 140 -1.47 -77.04 -4.68
CA SER A 140 -0.04 -76.73 -4.45
C SER A 140 0.38 -76.96 -3.01
N ARG A 141 -0.59 -76.91 -2.06
CA ARG A 141 -0.41 -77.15 -0.62
C ARG A 141 -1.29 -78.29 -0.19
N GLU A 142 -0.88 -79.00 0.86
CA GLU A 142 -1.70 -80.07 1.44
C GLU A 142 -3.06 -79.46 1.90
N PRO A 143 -4.18 -80.05 1.41
CA PRO A 143 -5.50 -79.62 1.83
C PRO A 143 -5.73 -79.98 3.28
N ARG A 144 -6.47 -79.14 4.05
CA ARG A 144 -6.86 -79.41 5.44
C ARG A 144 -7.76 -80.63 5.57
N ALA A 145 -8.46 -80.97 4.48
CA ALA A 145 -9.28 -82.21 4.42
C ALA A 145 -9.24 -82.80 3.00
N PRO A 146 -8.93 -84.09 2.84
CA PRO A 146 -9.04 -84.78 1.54
C PRO A 146 -10.47 -84.72 1.04
N GLY A 147 -10.61 -84.32 -0.28
CA GLY A 147 -11.93 -84.28 -0.92
C GLY A 147 -12.80 -83.09 -0.47
N GLN A 148 -12.18 -81.99 -0.09
CA GLN A 148 -12.88 -80.70 0.26
C GLN A 148 -13.86 -80.33 -0.85
N ASP A 149 -15.09 -79.98 -0.48
CA ASP A 149 -16.18 -79.65 -1.40
C ASP A 149 -16.35 -78.11 -1.44
N PHE A 150 -16.36 -77.54 -2.64
CA PHE A 150 -16.58 -76.12 -2.93
C PHE A 150 -17.92 -75.86 -3.64
N ALA A 151 -18.79 -76.91 -3.86
CA ALA A 151 -19.99 -76.76 -4.67
C ALA A 151 -20.93 -75.66 -4.17
N ASP A 152 -21.03 -75.50 -2.83
CA ASP A 152 -21.91 -74.55 -2.18
C ASP A 152 -21.26 -73.15 -2.00
N ARG A 153 -20.03 -72.96 -2.38
CA ARG A 153 -19.34 -71.64 -2.31
C ARG A 153 -19.84 -70.73 -3.40
N ASP A 154 -20.09 -69.48 -3.05
CA ASP A 154 -20.60 -68.45 -3.99
C ASP A 154 -19.72 -68.29 -5.21
N TRP A 155 -18.39 -68.23 -5.01
CA TRP A 155 -17.41 -68.09 -6.08
C TRP A 155 -17.42 -69.26 -7.06
N PHE A 156 -17.68 -70.49 -6.56
CA PHE A 156 -17.75 -71.67 -7.41
C PHE A 156 -19.06 -71.69 -8.21
N ARG A 157 -20.17 -71.34 -7.58
CA ARG A 157 -21.48 -71.17 -8.24
C ARG A 157 -21.45 -70.13 -9.32
N GLU A 158 -20.78 -68.95 -9.03
CA GLU A 158 -20.60 -67.90 -9.98
C GLU A 158 -19.76 -68.37 -11.16
N THR A 159 -18.62 -69.02 -10.93
CA THR A 159 -17.74 -69.58 -11.97
C THR A 159 -18.50 -70.63 -12.82
N ARG A 160 -19.30 -71.47 -12.21
CA ARG A 160 -20.12 -72.52 -12.89
C ARG A 160 -21.24 -71.91 -13.74
N SER A 161 -21.89 -70.84 -13.27
CA SER A 161 -22.97 -70.15 -14.01
C SER A 161 -22.55 -69.58 -15.34
N GLY A 162 -21.24 -69.31 -15.55
CA GLY A 162 -20.71 -68.79 -16.77
C GLY A 162 -20.88 -67.29 -16.92
N ASN A 163 -21.35 -66.55 -15.93
CA ASN A 163 -21.57 -65.13 -15.94
C ASN A 163 -20.23 -64.35 -15.98
N ALA A 164 -19.15 -64.96 -15.47
CA ALA A 164 -17.80 -64.38 -15.55
C ALA A 164 -16.75 -65.47 -15.78
N ARG A 165 -15.73 -65.22 -16.60
CA ARG A 165 -14.57 -66.10 -16.74
C ARG A 165 -13.71 -66.17 -15.49
N THR A 166 -13.75 -65.10 -14.67
CA THR A 166 -13.00 -64.98 -13.43
C THR A 166 -13.94 -64.45 -12.32
N ALA A 167 -14.06 -65.21 -11.25
CA ALA A 167 -14.77 -64.77 -10.06
C ALA A 167 -13.79 -64.35 -8.98
N VAL A 168 -14.12 -63.29 -8.24
CA VAL A 168 -13.31 -62.83 -7.10
C VAL A 168 -13.76 -63.58 -5.85
N VAL A 169 -12.80 -64.22 -5.20
CA VAL A 169 -13.05 -65.06 -4.02
C VAL A 169 -12.71 -64.22 -2.77
N PRO A 170 -13.70 -63.81 -2.00
CA PRO A 170 -13.43 -63.12 -0.73
C PRO A 170 -12.61 -64.00 0.21
N ARG A 171 -11.96 -63.37 1.20
CA ARG A 171 -11.23 -64.10 2.24
C ARG A 171 -12.17 -65.08 2.96
N ILE A 172 -11.85 -66.36 2.89
CA ILE A 172 -12.66 -67.39 3.46
C ILE A 172 -12.28 -67.74 4.94
N GLY A 173 -11.15 -67.17 5.41
CA GLY A 173 -10.61 -67.43 6.77
C GLY A 173 -9.98 -68.83 6.96
N ASP A 174 -10.12 -69.70 5.98
CA ASP A 174 -9.62 -71.07 6.04
C ASP A 174 -8.12 -71.20 5.68
N ILE A 175 -7.55 -70.13 5.06
CA ILE A 175 -6.17 -70.13 4.62
C ILE A 175 -5.43 -69.02 5.36
N PRO A 176 -4.49 -69.35 6.28
CA PRO A 176 -3.74 -68.36 7.00
C PRO A 176 -2.88 -67.50 6.02
N GLY A 177 -2.91 -66.18 6.21
CA GLY A 177 -2.16 -65.26 5.39
C GLY A 177 -2.77 -64.92 4.01
N GLU A 178 -3.92 -65.48 3.66
CA GLU A 178 -4.68 -65.13 2.46
C GLU A 178 -5.36 -63.76 2.61
N ALA A 179 -5.18 -62.85 1.62
CA ALA A 179 -5.99 -61.66 1.52
C ALA A 179 -7.34 -61.96 0.84
N PHE A 180 -7.28 -62.46 -0.36
CA PHE A 180 -8.43 -62.92 -1.16
C PHE A 180 -7.91 -63.79 -2.32
N GLY A 181 -8.81 -64.41 -3.10
CA GLY A 181 -8.46 -65.26 -4.23
C GLY A 181 -9.16 -64.88 -5.52
N LEU A 182 -8.73 -65.54 -6.58
CA LEU A 182 -9.41 -65.52 -7.87
C LEU A 182 -9.75 -66.98 -8.27
N ALA A 183 -10.92 -67.16 -8.84
CA ALA A 183 -11.32 -68.45 -9.40
C ALA A 183 -11.57 -68.31 -10.90
N PHE A 184 -10.99 -69.19 -11.65
CA PHE A 184 -11.03 -69.19 -13.10
C PHE A 184 -11.85 -70.37 -13.58
N ARG A 185 -12.80 -70.12 -14.48
CA ARG A 185 -13.61 -71.16 -15.13
C ARG A 185 -12.78 -72.03 -16.03
N ARG A 186 -12.78 -73.31 -15.79
CA ARG A 186 -12.30 -74.27 -16.76
C ARG A 186 -13.49 -74.75 -17.59
N SER A 187 -13.27 -74.89 -18.91
CA SER A 187 -14.27 -75.37 -19.85
C SER A 187 -13.74 -76.60 -20.62
N ALA A 188 -14.56 -77.59 -20.81
CA ALA A 188 -14.27 -78.64 -21.74
C ALA A 188 -14.24 -78.17 -23.21
N GLU A 189 -13.82 -79.01 -24.16
CA GLU A 189 -13.76 -78.69 -25.56
C GLU A 189 -15.10 -78.26 -26.17
N ASP A 190 -16.17 -78.74 -25.64
CA ASP A 190 -17.56 -78.43 -26.03
C ASP A 190 -18.09 -77.13 -25.32
N GLY A 191 -17.25 -76.45 -24.55
CA GLY A 191 -17.59 -75.20 -23.85
C GLY A 191 -18.37 -75.47 -22.53
N ARG A 192 -18.72 -76.66 -22.16
CA ARG A 192 -19.34 -76.97 -20.88
C ARG A 192 -18.40 -76.69 -19.71
N PHE A 193 -18.98 -76.38 -18.56
CA PHE A 193 -18.20 -76.21 -17.33
C PHE A 193 -17.57 -77.56 -16.95
N ASP A 194 -16.26 -77.57 -16.79
CA ASP A 194 -15.47 -78.73 -16.46
C ASP A 194 -14.78 -78.61 -15.09
N GLY A 195 -14.88 -77.46 -14.45
CA GLY A 195 -14.30 -77.21 -13.14
C GLY A 195 -13.75 -75.84 -12.97
N ALA A 196 -13.02 -75.61 -11.88
CA ALA A 196 -12.42 -74.29 -11.57
C ALA A 196 -10.99 -74.43 -11.06
N ILE A 197 -10.17 -73.47 -11.46
CA ILE A 197 -8.82 -73.18 -10.93
C ILE A 197 -8.94 -72.03 -9.97
N ARG A 198 -8.69 -72.23 -8.68
CA ARG A 198 -8.65 -71.17 -7.69
C ARG A 198 -7.20 -70.87 -7.33
N THR A 199 -6.89 -69.59 -7.27
CA THR A 199 -5.62 -69.09 -6.76
C THR A 199 -5.89 -68.10 -5.62
N SER A 200 -4.92 -67.92 -4.74
CA SER A 200 -5.01 -66.88 -3.70
C SER A 200 -3.83 -65.96 -3.70
N ILE A 201 -4.05 -64.75 -3.17
CA ILE A 201 -3.06 -63.70 -3.04
C ILE A 201 -2.75 -63.50 -1.56
N PRO A 202 -1.46 -63.47 -1.15
CA PRO A 202 -1.15 -63.33 0.27
C PRO A 202 -1.31 -61.88 0.75
N THR A 203 -1.78 -61.70 1.96
CA THR A 203 -1.87 -60.38 2.64
C THR A 203 -0.51 -59.67 2.65
N GLN A 204 0.57 -60.46 2.83
CA GLN A 204 1.94 -59.92 2.88
C GLN A 204 2.35 -59.23 1.58
N TYR A 205 1.85 -59.66 0.42
CA TYR A 205 2.16 -59.05 -0.87
C TYR A 205 1.73 -57.58 -0.92
N PHE A 206 0.51 -57.30 -0.47
CA PHE A 206 0.02 -55.92 -0.44
C PHE A 206 0.63 -55.11 0.70
N ARG A 207 0.85 -55.74 1.87
CA ARG A 207 1.46 -55.07 3.02
C ARG A 207 2.92 -54.68 2.71
N ALA A 208 3.72 -55.53 2.11
CA ALA A 208 5.08 -55.24 1.72
C ALA A 208 5.19 -54.09 0.70
N PHE A 209 4.19 -53.94 -0.15
CA PHE A 209 4.11 -52.79 -1.06
C PHE A 209 3.69 -51.51 -0.30
N HIS A 210 2.69 -51.61 0.58
CA HIS A 210 2.26 -50.46 1.40
C HIS A 210 3.38 -49.96 2.29
N ASP A 211 4.13 -50.88 2.94
CA ASP A 211 5.27 -50.51 3.81
C ASP A 211 6.35 -49.74 3.07
N LYS A 212 6.62 -50.07 1.81
CA LYS A 212 7.53 -49.30 0.94
C LYS A 212 7.02 -47.89 0.64
N LEU A 213 5.73 -47.68 0.67
CA LEU A 213 5.04 -46.42 0.52
C LEU A 213 4.70 -45.75 1.87
N ALA A 214 5.05 -46.39 2.99
CA ALA A 214 4.54 -46.11 4.35
C ALA A 214 4.94 -44.73 4.90
N ASN A 215 5.94 -44.03 4.32
CA ASN A 215 6.14 -42.61 4.58
C ASN A 215 4.96 -41.73 4.12
N ALA A 216 3.99 -42.38 3.46
CA ALA A 216 2.86 -41.68 2.88
C ALA A 216 1.67 -41.54 3.82
N GLY A 217 1.57 -42.26 4.97
CA GLY A 217 0.36 -42.29 5.79
C GLY A 217 -0.89 -42.62 4.95
N GLY A 218 -1.98 -42.94 5.56
CA GLY A 218 -3.23 -43.12 4.82
C GLY A 218 -3.78 -44.53 4.92
N THR A 219 -4.92 -44.76 4.29
CA THR A 219 -5.65 -46.01 4.30
C THR A 219 -5.83 -46.53 2.88
N ILE A 220 -5.49 -47.79 2.67
CA ILE A 220 -5.76 -48.52 1.42
C ILE A 220 -6.95 -49.42 1.62
N ALA A 221 -7.78 -49.57 0.60
CA ALA A 221 -8.82 -50.56 0.55
C ALA A 221 -8.97 -51.15 -0.86
N ILE A 222 -9.11 -52.48 -0.93
CA ILE A 222 -9.51 -53.19 -2.13
C ILE A 222 -10.93 -53.71 -1.87
N VAL A 223 -11.86 -53.24 -2.69
CA VAL A 223 -13.30 -53.48 -2.46
C VAL A 223 -13.92 -54.03 -3.72
N HIS A 224 -14.69 -55.11 -3.57
CA HIS A 224 -15.50 -55.66 -4.65
C HIS A 224 -16.72 -54.75 -4.93
N ARG A 225 -17.24 -54.75 -6.16
CA ARG A 225 -18.38 -53.92 -6.58
C ARG A 225 -19.64 -54.10 -5.70
N ASN A 226 -19.85 -55.27 -5.11
CA ASN A 226 -20.97 -55.56 -4.20
C ASN A 226 -20.75 -55.02 -2.76
N GLY A 227 -19.63 -54.32 -2.50
CA GLY A 227 -19.31 -53.81 -1.18
C GLY A 227 -18.43 -54.71 -0.31
N THR A 228 -18.15 -55.95 -0.72
CA THR A 228 -17.24 -56.84 0.03
C THR A 228 -15.85 -56.23 0.13
N VAL A 229 -15.31 -56.11 1.34
CA VAL A 229 -13.93 -55.61 1.55
C VAL A 229 -12.97 -56.80 1.40
N LEU A 230 -12.22 -56.79 0.32
CA LEU A 230 -11.25 -57.86 0.00
C LEU A 230 -9.98 -57.69 0.83
N TRP A 231 -9.51 -56.50 0.99
CA TRP A 231 -8.33 -56.17 1.79
C TRP A 231 -8.34 -54.68 2.20
N ARG A 232 -7.81 -54.41 3.40
CA ARG A 232 -7.61 -53.05 3.90
C ARG A 232 -6.36 -52.94 4.76
N ASP A 233 -5.67 -51.84 4.70
CA ASP A 233 -4.53 -51.50 5.56
C ASP A 233 -4.53 -50.00 5.91
N PRO A 234 -4.26 -49.59 7.16
CA PRO A 234 -4.02 -50.47 8.30
C PRO A 234 -5.25 -51.25 8.71
N ASP A 235 -5.00 -52.50 9.12
CA ASP A 235 -5.98 -53.38 9.74
C ASP A 235 -6.33 -52.84 11.15
N GLY A 236 -7.16 -51.80 11.22
CA GLY A 236 -7.76 -51.40 12.49
C GLY A 236 -8.71 -52.48 13.00
N ALA A 237 -8.94 -52.53 14.31
CA ALA A 237 -9.89 -53.48 14.91
C ALA A 237 -11.18 -53.54 14.11
N ALA A 238 -11.52 -54.73 13.61
CA ALA A 238 -12.75 -55.07 12.90
C ALA A 238 -12.95 -54.36 11.53
N VAL A 239 -12.13 -54.70 10.52
CA VAL A 239 -12.52 -54.44 9.13
C VAL A 239 -13.80 -55.28 8.85
N PRO A 240 -14.94 -54.66 8.52
CA PRO A 240 -16.16 -55.42 8.23
C PRO A 240 -15.95 -56.23 6.94
N ALA A 241 -16.55 -57.39 6.85
CA ALA A 241 -16.51 -58.22 5.65
C ALA A 241 -17.13 -57.50 4.43
N ALA A 242 -18.06 -56.58 4.69
CA ALA A 242 -18.66 -55.74 3.68
C ALA A 242 -18.86 -54.32 4.21
N LEU A 243 -18.82 -53.35 3.32
CA LEU A 243 -19.15 -51.96 3.61
C LEU A 243 -20.64 -51.84 3.95
N ALA A 244 -20.99 -50.92 4.83
CA ALA A 244 -22.36 -50.58 5.12
C ALA A 244 -23.09 -50.07 3.85
N ALA A 245 -24.38 -50.36 3.75
CA ALA A 245 -25.17 -50.01 2.56
C ALA A 245 -25.23 -48.50 2.27
N ASP A 246 -25.05 -47.67 3.31
CA ASP A 246 -24.98 -46.22 3.24
C ASP A 246 -23.54 -45.68 2.99
N SER A 247 -22.60 -46.58 2.69
CA SER A 247 -21.21 -46.16 2.43
C SER A 247 -21.12 -45.23 1.25
N PRO A 248 -20.49 -44.05 1.43
CA PRO A 248 -20.28 -43.09 0.33
C PRO A 248 -19.53 -43.67 -0.87
N LEU A 249 -18.69 -44.67 -0.66
CA LEU A 249 -18.00 -45.38 -1.74
C LEU A 249 -18.98 -46.16 -2.61
N LEU A 250 -19.90 -46.92 -2.01
CA LEU A 250 -20.86 -47.72 -2.78
C LEU A 250 -21.75 -46.90 -3.69
N ALA A 251 -22.22 -45.73 -3.21
CA ALA A 251 -23.01 -44.83 -4.02
C ALA A 251 -22.21 -44.32 -5.25
N ARG A 252 -20.92 -44.04 -5.06
CA ARG A 252 -20.08 -43.49 -6.14
C ARG A 252 -19.63 -44.51 -7.17
N ILE A 253 -19.26 -45.72 -6.74
CA ILE A 253 -18.85 -46.78 -7.68
C ILE A 253 -20.01 -47.29 -8.55
N ALA A 254 -21.25 -47.01 -8.15
CA ALA A 254 -22.43 -47.30 -8.96
C ALA A 254 -22.51 -46.34 -10.19
N GLU A 255 -21.96 -45.15 -10.09
CA GLU A 255 -22.06 -44.09 -11.11
C GLU A 255 -20.79 -43.94 -11.92
N ARG A 256 -19.60 -44.12 -11.29
CA ARG A 256 -18.29 -43.79 -11.90
C ARG A 256 -17.24 -44.85 -11.59
N ASP A 257 -16.40 -45.13 -12.56
CA ASP A 257 -15.29 -46.07 -12.38
C ASP A 257 -14.10 -45.46 -11.62
N GLU A 258 -14.00 -44.12 -11.52
CA GLU A 258 -13.02 -43.41 -10.70
C GLU A 258 -13.59 -42.10 -10.16
N ASP A 259 -13.14 -41.70 -8.97
CA ASP A 259 -13.47 -40.38 -8.40
C ASP A 259 -12.48 -39.99 -7.29
N LEU A 260 -12.48 -38.68 -6.94
CA LEU A 260 -11.84 -38.10 -5.77
C LEU A 260 -12.89 -37.36 -4.95
N TYR A 261 -13.05 -37.73 -3.68
CA TYR A 261 -14.09 -37.17 -2.83
C TYR A 261 -13.66 -37.09 -1.37
N VAL A 262 -14.36 -36.25 -0.60
CA VAL A 262 -14.17 -36.14 0.85
C VAL A 262 -15.38 -36.77 1.54
N ALA A 263 -15.13 -37.70 2.44
CA ALA A 263 -16.20 -38.33 3.21
C ALA A 263 -15.72 -38.80 4.59
N ARG A 264 -16.66 -39.05 5.47
CA ARG A 264 -16.42 -39.75 6.73
C ARG A 264 -16.44 -41.26 6.49
N SER A 265 -15.39 -41.94 6.94
CA SER A 265 -15.29 -43.39 6.84
C SER A 265 -16.37 -44.06 7.70
N THR A 266 -17.12 -45.01 7.12
CA THR A 266 -18.09 -45.83 7.84
C THR A 266 -17.43 -46.91 8.70
N VAL A 267 -16.12 -47.13 8.54
CA VAL A 267 -15.36 -48.15 9.27
C VAL A 267 -14.78 -47.60 10.57
N ASP A 268 -14.17 -46.40 10.55
CA ASP A 268 -13.46 -45.83 11.70
C ASP A 268 -13.88 -44.37 12.03
N GLY A 269 -14.89 -43.86 11.35
CA GLY A 269 -15.46 -42.53 11.59
C GLY A 269 -14.57 -41.33 11.22
N GLN A 270 -13.37 -41.55 10.72
CA GLN A 270 -12.45 -40.45 10.35
C GLN A 270 -12.85 -39.81 9.03
N ARG A 271 -12.70 -38.48 8.94
CA ARG A 271 -12.91 -37.76 7.70
C ARG A 271 -11.64 -37.81 6.86
N ARG A 272 -11.76 -38.21 5.59
CA ARG A 272 -10.63 -38.39 4.68
C ARG A 272 -10.92 -37.84 3.30
N VAL A 273 -9.86 -37.45 2.62
CA VAL A 273 -9.83 -37.28 1.16
C VAL A 273 -9.58 -38.67 0.59
N TYR A 274 -10.52 -39.18 -0.18
CA TYR A 274 -10.46 -40.50 -0.83
C TYR A 274 -10.30 -40.35 -2.34
N GLY A 275 -9.53 -41.27 -2.92
CA GLY A 275 -9.54 -41.56 -4.35
C GLY A 275 -9.77 -43.04 -4.58
N TYR A 276 -10.60 -43.40 -5.54
CA TYR A 276 -10.73 -44.77 -5.98
C TYR A 276 -10.70 -44.88 -7.49
N VAL A 277 -10.37 -46.10 -7.98
CA VAL A 277 -10.38 -46.42 -9.39
C VAL A 277 -10.76 -47.90 -9.56
N ARG A 278 -11.50 -48.21 -10.62
CA ARG A 278 -11.81 -49.56 -11.02
C ARG A 278 -10.60 -50.29 -11.55
N LEU A 279 -10.42 -51.54 -11.18
CA LEU A 279 -9.27 -52.37 -11.58
C LEU A 279 -9.50 -53.01 -12.96
N GLY A 280 -9.22 -52.28 -14.04
CA GLY A 280 -9.43 -52.77 -15.40
C GLY A 280 -10.85 -53.30 -15.61
N ASP A 281 -10.97 -54.55 -16.15
CA ASP A 281 -12.26 -55.19 -16.38
C ASP A 281 -12.82 -55.97 -15.17
N PHE A 282 -12.08 -55.96 -14.05
CA PHE A 282 -12.51 -56.66 -12.84
C PHE A 282 -13.57 -55.86 -12.07
N PRO A 283 -14.52 -56.53 -11.37
CA PRO A 283 -15.50 -55.87 -10.53
C PRO A 283 -14.91 -55.48 -9.17
N VAL A 284 -13.72 -54.86 -9.20
CA VAL A 284 -12.93 -54.53 -8.01
C VAL A 284 -12.46 -53.07 -8.13
N TYR A 285 -12.50 -52.38 -7.01
CA TYR A 285 -12.05 -50.98 -6.87
C TYR A 285 -10.91 -50.93 -5.88
N VAL A 286 -9.87 -50.16 -6.24
CA VAL A 286 -8.74 -49.86 -5.38
C VAL A 286 -8.90 -48.44 -4.89
N GLY A 287 -8.91 -48.25 -3.59
CA GLY A 287 -9.06 -46.95 -2.94
C GLY A 287 -7.87 -46.61 -2.06
N TYR A 288 -7.55 -45.31 -2.02
CA TYR A 288 -6.59 -44.73 -1.09
C TYR A 288 -7.20 -43.49 -0.44
N GLY A 289 -6.95 -43.31 0.87
CA GLY A 289 -7.49 -42.15 1.60
C GLY A 289 -6.52 -41.59 2.61
N ILE A 290 -6.39 -40.26 2.64
CA ILE A 290 -5.59 -39.52 3.63
C ILE A 290 -6.54 -38.84 4.62
N ALA A 291 -6.24 -38.95 5.93
CA ALA A 291 -7.02 -38.28 6.96
C ALA A 291 -6.88 -36.77 6.87
N GLU A 292 -8.02 -36.07 6.94
CA GLU A 292 -8.03 -34.59 6.94
C GLU A 292 -7.20 -34.02 8.09
N GLU A 293 -7.18 -34.68 9.25
CA GLU A 293 -6.31 -34.29 10.37
C GLU A 293 -4.82 -34.30 10.04
N GLU A 294 -4.38 -35.18 9.14
CA GLU A 294 -2.98 -35.19 8.69
C GLU A 294 -2.66 -33.92 7.87
N LEU A 295 -3.57 -33.53 6.99
CA LEU A 295 -3.43 -32.28 6.22
C LEU A 295 -3.46 -31.05 7.13
N VAL A 296 -4.36 -31.04 8.11
CA VAL A 296 -4.44 -29.96 9.11
C VAL A 296 -3.15 -29.91 9.96
N ARG A 297 -2.61 -31.04 10.40
CA ARG A 297 -1.34 -31.08 11.12
C ARG A 297 -0.16 -30.58 10.27
N LEU A 298 -0.13 -30.89 9.00
CA LEU A 298 0.89 -30.39 8.06
C LEU A 298 0.77 -28.88 7.92
N TRP A 299 -0.45 -28.38 7.71
CA TRP A 299 -0.72 -26.95 7.62
C TRP A 299 -0.32 -26.19 8.89
N HIS A 300 -0.70 -26.70 10.08
CA HIS A 300 -0.29 -26.09 11.35
C HIS A 300 1.24 -26.02 11.50
N ARG A 301 1.97 -27.06 11.12
CA ARG A 301 3.45 -27.03 11.15
C ARG A 301 4.02 -25.94 10.21
N ARG A 302 3.45 -25.79 9.01
CA ARG A 302 3.85 -24.73 8.08
C ARG A 302 3.52 -23.34 8.64
N LEU A 303 2.35 -23.17 9.25
CA LEU A 303 1.98 -21.91 9.93
C LEU A 303 2.94 -21.55 11.06
N GLN A 304 3.28 -22.51 11.92
CA GLN A 304 4.24 -22.29 13.01
C GLN A 304 5.62 -21.88 12.46
N ALA A 305 6.07 -22.55 11.41
CA ALA A 305 7.33 -22.21 10.76
C ALA A 305 7.32 -20.78 10.16
N SER A 306 6.22 -20.40 9.50
CA SER A 306 6.07 -19.04 8.94
C SER A 306 5.91 -17.97 10.02
N ALA A 307 5.21 -18.28 11.14
CA ALA A 307 5.06 -17.35 12.27
C ALA A 307 6.40 -16.95 12.90
N LEU A 308 7.40 -17.85 12.87
CA LEU A 308 8.76 -17.58 13.35
C LEU A 308 9.41 -16.38 12.63
N TYR A 309 9.05 -16.12 11.40
CA TYR A 309 9.54 -14.98 10.61
C TYR A 309 8.58 -13.79 10.66
N PHE A 310 7.26 -14.04 10.60
CA PHE A 310 6.24 -12.99 10.58
C PHE A 310 6.14 -12.22 11.90
N ILE A 311 6.20 -12.90 13.04
CA ILE A 311 6.08 -12.27 14.36
C ILE A 311 7.23 -11.29 14.63
N PRO A 312 8.52 -11.66 14.47
CA PRO A 312 9.62 -10.74 14.65
C PRO A 312 9.58 -9.56 13.67
N ALA A 313 9.19 -9.80 12.41
CA ALA A 313 9.06 -8.75 11.42
C ALA A 313 7.95 -7.74 11.78
N ALA A 314 6.79 -8.21 12.22
CA ALA A 314 5.71 -7.37 12.70
C ALA A 314 6.11 -6.58 13.94
N LEU A 315 6.80 -7.21 14.89
CA LEU A 315 7.33 -6.55 16.09
C LEU A 315 8.35 -5.46 15.72
N ALA A 316 9.27 -5.74 14.79
CA ALA A 316 10.23 -4.76 14.31
C ALA A 316 9.55 -3.54 13.68
N LEU A 317 8.48 -3.76 12.88
CA LEU A 317 7.67 -2.67 12.32
C LEU A 317 6.98 -1.83 13.41
N LEU A 318 6.45 -2.46 14.46
CA LEU A 318 5.85 -1.76 15.58
C LEU A 318 6.87 -0.93 16.37
N VAL A 319 8.06 -1.50 16.62
CA VAL A 319 9.16 -0.78 17.27
C VAL A 319 9.60 0.41 16.42
N LEU A 320 9.76 0.23 15.12
CA LEU A 320 10.11 1.32 14.19
C LEU A 320 9.02 2.40 14.18
N ALA A 321 7.75 2.00 14.15
CA ALA A 321 6.61 2.91 14.22
C ALA A 321 6.62 3.74 15.53
N PHE A 322 6.91 3.09 16.65
CA PHE A 322 7.03 3.75 17.95
C PHE A 322 8.18 4.77 17.98
N TYR A 323 9.36 4.42 17.47
CA TYR A 323 10.49 5.34 17.41
C TYR A 323 10.23 6.51 16.45
N ALA A 324 9.62 6.25 15.29
CA ALA A 324 9.24 7.29 14.35
C ALA A 324 8.25 8.28 14.96
N TRP A 325 7.26 7.77 15.70
CA TRP A 325 6.31 8.62 16.42
C TRP A 325 7.00 9.46 17.50
N ARG A 326 7.85 8.85 18.33
CA ARG A 326 8.56 9.56 19.39
C ARG A 326 9.44 10.68 18.82
N ALA A 327 10.19 10.38 17.74
CA ALA A 327 11.00 11.38 17.06
C ALA A 327 10.16 12.52 16.47
N HIS A 328 8.97 12.22 15.95
CA HIS A 328 8.04 13.23 15.43
C HIS A 328 7.49 14.13 16.54
N ASP A 329 7.10 13.56 17.68
CA ASP A 329 6.58 14.31 18.84
C ASP A 329 7.63 15.24 19.45
N ASP A 330 8.86 14.76 19.61
CA ASP A 330 10.02 15.54 20.07
C ASP A 330 10.35 16.70 19.10
N LEU A 331 10.25 16.46 17.79
CA LEU A 331 10.48 17.49 16.77
C LEU A 331 9.40 18.58 16.79
N GLU A 332 8.12 18.21 16.90
CA GLU A 332 7.00 19.18 17.04
C GLU A 332 7.17 20.05 18.29
N GLY A 333 7.58 19.47 19.40
CA GLY A 333 7.89 20.19 20.65
C GLY A 333 8.98 21.24 20.45
N THR A 334 10.12 20.82 19.86
CA THR A 334 11.28 21.70 19.62
C THR A 334 10.94 22.84 18.64
N VAL A 335 10.24 22.55 17.53
CA VAL A 335 9.78 23.57 16.56
C VAL A 335 8.81 24.53 17.23
N GLY A 336 7.93 24.04 18.10
CA GLY A 336 6.99 24.87 18.85
C GLY A 336 7.68 25.88 19.77
N GLU A 337 8.69 25.45 20.51
CA GLU A 337 9.48 26.31 21.41
C GLU A 337 10.30 27.36 20.62
N ARG A 338 10.99 26.93 19.58
CA ARG A 338 11.77 27.85 18.73
C ARG A 338 10.88 28.92 18.06
N THR A 339 9.71 28.53 17.58
CA THR A 339 8.75 29.46 16.97
C THR A 339 8.24 30.49 17.99
N LYS A 340 7.96 30.07 19.23
CA LYS A 340 7.58 31.01 20.31
C LYS A 340 8.69 31.96 20.65
N ALA A 341 9.92 31.48 20.80
CA ALA A 341 11.08 32.30 21.08
C ALA A 341 11.33 33.34 19.98
N LEU A 342 11.24 32.90 18.71
CA LEU A 342 11.43 33.78 17.56
C LEU A 342 10.34 34.86 17.47
N SER A 343 9.07 34.50 17.69
CA SER A 343 7.96 35.48 17.69
C SER A 343 8.09 36.50 18.82
N GLY A 344 8.57 36.08 20.00
CA GLY A 344 8.88 36.98 21.10
C GLY A 344 9.99 37.99 20.75
N ALA A 345 11.09 37.50 20.18
CA ALA A 345 12.20 38.36 19.77
C ALA A 345 11.82 39.35 18.65
N VAL A 346 10.96 38.96 17.72
CA VAL A 346 10.44 39.86 16.67
C VAL A 346 9.57 40.95 17.29
N ALA A 347 8.66 40.60 18.21
CA ALA A 347 7.80 41.59 18.87
C ALA A 347 8.60 42.59 19.70
N GLU A 348 9.63 42.15 20.42
CA GLU A 348 10.55 43.01 21.17
C GLU A 348 11.31 43.98 20.24
N ARG A 349 11.82 43.48 19.12
CA ARG A 349 12.50 44.33 18.11
C ARG A 349 11.57 45.38 17.51
N GLU A 350 10.33 45.04 17.21
CA GLU A 350 9.33 46.02 16.70
C GLU A 350 9.04 47.10 17.73
N GLN A 351 8.94 46.73 19.01
CA GLN A 351 8.71 47.68 20.09
C GLN A 351 9.90 48.69 20.22
N LEU A 352 11.12 48.18 20.17
CA LEU A 352 12.32 49.03 20.22
C LEU A 352 12.39 50.00 19.02
N LEU A 353 12.05 49.53 17.83
CA LEU A 353 11.99 50.37 16.64
C LEU A 353 10.97 51.50 16.78
N LYS A 354 9.78 51.19 17.34
CA LYS A 354 8.77 52.21 17.65
C LYS A 354 9.30 53.30 18.60
N GLU A 355 10.00 52.89 19.65
CA GLU A 355 10.57 53.84 20.60
C GLU A 355 11.62 54.73 19.96
N VAL A 356 12.52 54.20 19.12
CA VAL A 356 13.52 55.01 18.40
C VAL A 356 12.84 56.05 17.51
N HIS A 357 11.79 55.66 16.77
CA HIS A 357 11.07 56.60 15.89
C HIS A 357 10.38 57.73 16.71
N HIS A 358 9.77 57.41 17.85
CA HIS A 358 9.18 58.42 18.73
C HIS A 358 10.23 59.39 19.25
N ARG A 359 11.41 58.92 19.64
CA ARG A 359 12.50 59.78 20.12
C ARG A 359 13.03 60.68 19.01
N VAL A 360 13.20 60.18 17.75
CA VAL A 360 13.61 60.99 16.61
C VAL A 360 12.61 62.10 16.33
N LYS A 361 11.28 61.79 16.31
CA LYS A 361 10.23 62.82 16.14
C LYS A 361 10.25 63.88 17.24
N ASN A 362 10.42 63.49 18.48
CA ASN A 362 10.52 64.43 19.62
C ASN A 362 11.75 65.34 19.51
N ASN A 363 12.90 64.81 19.11
CA ASN A 363 14.12 65.59 18.92
C ASN A 363 13.95 66.62 17.80
N MET A 364 13.29 66.26 16.69
CA MET A 364 12.98 67.19 15.59
C MET A 364 12.05 68.34 16.06
N GLN A 365 11.06 68.03 16.94
CA GLN A 365 10.18 69.05 17.51
C GLN A 365 10.92 69.99 18.43
N ILE A 366 11.87 69.50 19.23
CA ILE A 366 12.71 70.34 20.11
C ILE A 366 13.58 71.26 19.27
N ILE A 367 14.25 70.73 18.21
CA ILE A 367 15.06 71.54 17.30
C ILE A 367 14.23 72.65 16.66
N THR A 368 13.04 72.30 16.17
CA THR A 368 12.11 73.29 15.60
C THR A 368 11.72 74.38 16.62
N SER A 369 11.49 73.99 17.88
CA SER A 369 11.14 74.94 18.97
C SER A 369 12.31 75.83 19.34
N LEU A 370 13.53 75.31 19.41
CA LEU A 370 14.73 76.09 19.71
C LEU A 370 15.03 77.13 18.59
N ILE A 371 14.86 76.73 17.32
CA ILE A 371 15.00 77.60 16.19
C ILE A 371 13.97 78.80 16.26
N ARG A 372 12.70 78.48 16.60
CA ARG A 372 11.66 79.49 16.81
C ARG A 372 11.95 80.48 17.99
N MET A 373 12.58 79.93 19.06
CA MET A 373 13.05 80.80 20.15
C MET A 373 14.17 81.79 19.71
N GLN A 374 15.08 81.35 18.84
CA GLN A 374 16.17 82.19 18.31
C GLN A 374 15.66 83.30 17.40
N GLU A 375 14.53 83.13 16.71
CA GLU A 375 13.84 84.17 15.92
C GLU A 375 13.37 85.37 16.70
N ARG A 376 13.05 85.19 17.98
CA ARG A 376 12.69 86.34 18.84
C ARG A 376 13.84 87.28 19.09
N VAL A 377 15.08 86.98 18.63
CA VAL A 377 16.30 87.71 18.80
C VAL A 377 16.80 88.38 17.50
N GLY A 378 16.07 88.21 16.34
CA GLY A 378 16.23 89.14 15.18
C GLY A 378 17.16 88.69 14.08
N THR A 379 17.22 87.41 13.66
CA THR A 379 17.86 87.01 12.38
C THR A 379 17.15 85.77 11.79
N SER A 380 16.98 85.80 10.45
CA SER A 380 16.33 84.86 9.51
C SER A 380 16.31 83.37 9.83
N SER A 381 15.49 82.94 10.75
CA SER A 381 15.35 81.55 11.14
C SER A 381 14.20 80.76 10.42
N ASP A 382 13.33 81.50 9.76
CA ASP A 382 12.13 80.92 9.09
C ASP A 382 12.47 79.87 8.03
N GLU A 383 13.58 79.98 7.35
CA GLU A 383 14.01 79.03 6.36
C GLU A 383 14.52 77.75 6.96
N THR A 384 15.24 77.84 8.07
CA THR A 384 15.75 76.68 8.78
C THR A 384 14.61 75.89 9.42
N ILE A 385 13.59 76.55 9.99
CA ILE A 385 12.38 75.95 10.55
C ILE A 385 11.63 75.16 9.46
N ARG A 386 11.41 75.76 8.30
CA ARG A 386 10.74 75.06 7.17
C ARG A 386 11.48 73.85 6.68
N ARG A 387 12.80 73.87 6.62
CA ARG A 387 13.63 72.72 6.27
C ARG A 387 13.49 71.59 7.27
N VAL A 388 13.53 71.89 8.57
CA VAL A 388 13.32 70.93 9.64
C VAL A 388 11.90 70.36 9.58
N GLN A 389 10.88 71.21 9.29
CA GLN A 389 9.50 70.74 9.11
C GLN A 389 9.35 69.83 7.88
N ALA A 390 10.00 70.16 6.76
CA ALA A 390 10.03 69.31 5.56
C ALA A 390 10.64 67.91 5.85
N MET A 391 11.74 67.90 6.61
CA MET A 391 12.36 66.61 7.05
C MET A 391 11.46 65.82 8.00
N ALA A 392 10.82 66.50 8.98
CA ALA A 392 9.90 65.87 9.93
C ALA A 392 8.70 65.24 9.22
N LEU A 393 8.21 65.84 8.14
CA LEU A 393 7.11 65.34 7.33
C LEU A 393 7.47 64.03 6.59
N VAL A 394 8.69 63.92 6.07
CA VAL A 394 9.19 62.64 5.48
C VAL A 394 9.23 61.56 6.53
N HIS A 395 9.76 61.84 7.71
CA HIS A 395 9.83 60.89 8.80
C HIS A 395 8.43 60.42 9.27
N ASP A 396 7.45 61.30 9.30
CA ASP A 396 6.07 60.95 9.70
C ASP A 396 5.40 60.02 8.68
N LEU A 397 5.69 60.21 7.38
CA LEU A 397 5.20 59.34 6.31
C LEU A 397 5.76 57.92 6.39
N ILE A 398 7.06 57.76 6.67
CA ILE A 398 7.71 56.45 6.84
C ILE A 398 7.02 55.68 7.96
N TYR A 399 6.69 56.35 9.04
CA TYR A 399 6.09 55.69 10.19
C TYR A 399 4.63 55.29 10.00
N THR A 400 3.85 56.10 9.25
CA THR A 400 2.40 55.82 9.08
C THR A 400 2.12 54.74 8.02
N GLN A 401 3.02 54.54 7.04
CA GLN A 401 2.84 53.56 5.97
C GLN A 401 3.43 52.18 6.30
N GLY A 402 4.23 52.02 7.37
CA GLY A 402 4.78 50.75 7.81
C GLY A 402 5.84 50.13 6.90
N GLU A 403 6.16 50.74 5.79
CA GLU A 403 7.22 50.34 4.85
C GLU A 403 8.47 51.17 5.08
N PHE A 404 9.43 50.64 5.82
CA PHE A 404 10.69 51.32 6.16
C PHE A 404 11.64 51.52 4.97
N ALA A 405 11.33 50.96 3.79
CA ALA A 405 12.21 50.95 2.63
C ALA A 405 11.88 51.98 1.56
N ALA A 406 10.68 52.53 1.52
CA ALA A 406 10.26 53.43 0.44
C ALA A 406 9.32 54.54 0.94
N VAL A 407 9.40 55.72 0.32
CA VAL A 407 8.58 56.89 0.61
C VAL A 407 7.78 57.25 -0.64
N ASP A 408 6.46 57.40 -0.49
CA ASP A 408 5.59 57.91 -1.55
C ASP A 408 5.72 59.46 -1.64
N LEU A 409 6.36 59.93 -2.72
CA LEU A 409 6.54 61.33 -2.98
C LEU A 409 5.22 62.07 -3.28
N ALA A 410 4.19 61.36 -3.77
CA ALA A 410 2.89 61.96 -3.99
C ALA A 410 2.22 62.30 -2.65
N ALA A 411 2.26 61.39 -1.70
CA ALA A 411 1.73 61.61 -0.35
C ALA A 411 2.49 62.74 0.38
N TYR A 412 3.83 62.81 0.20
CA TYR A 412 4.65 63.88 0.73
C TYR A 412 4.28 65.24 0.12
N SER A 413 4.21 65.35 -1.20
CA SER A 413 3.92 66.58 -1.91
C SER A 413 2.54 67.14 -1.54
N GLY A 414 1.53 66.25 -1.41
CA GLY A 414 0.20 66.64 -0.94
C GLY A 414 0.18 67.24 0.46
N ARG A 415 0.87 66.60 1.43
CA ARG A 415 0.98 67.08 2.81
C ARG A 415 1.79 68.39 2.92
N LEU A 416 2.85 68.54 2.14
CA LEU A 416 3.63 69.76 2.09
C LEU A 416 2.75 70.95 1.63
N VAL A 417 2.01 70.79 0.53
CA VAL A 417 1.11 71.81 0.00
C VAL A 417 0.03 72.17 1.01
N GLU A 418 -0.56 71.18 1.69
CA GLU A 418 -1.55 71.41 2.74
C GLU A 418 -0.96 72.24 3.89
N THR A 419 0.24 71.93 4.35
CA THR A 419 0.97 72.72 5.36
C THR A 419 1.20 74.15 4.92
N LEU A 420 1.58 74.39 3.66
CA LEU A 420 1.84 75.70 3.13
C LEU A 420 0.56 76.51 2.89
N ARG A 421 -0.57 75.90 2.53
CA ARG A 421 -1.91 76.56 2.43
C ARG A 421 -2.38 77.19 3.73
N HIS A 422 -2.12 76.54 4.86
CA HIS A 422 -2.50 77.02 6.17
C HIS A 422 -1.51 78.05 6.76
N GLY A 423 -0.44 78.42 6.03
CA GLY A 423 0.61 79.33 6.44
C GLY A 423 0.77 80.55 5.50
N PRO A 424 1.94 80.68 4.85
CA PRO A 424 2.32 81.91 4.12
C PRO A 424 1.65 82.08 2.74
N ALA A 425 0.83 81.18 2.28
CA ALA A 425 0.28 81.12 0.90
C ALA A 425 -1.13 81.74 0.79
N HIS A 426 -1.47 82.78 1.58
CA HIS A 426 -2.74 83.48 1.50
C HIS A 426 -3.03 84.02 0.09
N GLY A 427 -4.10 83.58 -0.56
CA GLY A 427 -4.50 84.06 -1.90
C GLY A 427 -3.85 83.32 -3.07
N ILE A 428 -3.00 82.33 -2.83
CA ILE A 428 -2.39 81.49 -3.88
C ILE A 428 -3.14 80.16 -4.03
N ALA A 429 -3.58 79.88 -5.23
CA ALA A 429 -4.16 78.58 -5.59
C ALA A 429 -3.08 77.55 -5.89
N PHE A 430 -3.29 76.29 -5.45
CA PHE A 430 -2.40 75.18 -5.80
C PHE A 430 -3.16 74.18 -6.69
N ASN A 431 -2.55 73.89 -7.86
CA ASN A 431 -3.06 72.88 -8.78
C ASN A 431 -2.08 71.69 -8.78
N LEU A 432 -2.55 70.50 -8.40
CA LEU A 432 -1.72 69.32 -8.21
C LEU A 432 -2.07 68.25 -9.25
N ASP A 433 -1.10 67.92 -10.13
CA ASP A 433 -1.12 66.77 -11.02
C ASP A 433 -0.01 65.78 -10.60
N ILE A 434 -0.28 65.06 -9.51
CA ILE A 434 0.72 64.23 -8.83
C ILE A 434 0.37 62.79 -8.97
N LYS A 435 1.19 62.00 -9.68
CA LYS A 435 1.10 60.54 -9.78
C LYS A 435 1.95 59.87 -8.67
N PRO A 436 1.57 58.66 -8.19
CA PRO A 436 2.37 57.95 -7.22
C PRO A 436 3.78 57.67 -7.74
N VAL A 437 4.78 58.07 -6.94
CA VAL A 437 6.22 57.82 -7.19
C VAL A 437 6.85 57.39 -5.87
N SER A 438 7.37 56.17 -5.82
CA SER A 438 7.99 55.59 -4.63
C SER A 438 9.50 55.60 -4.73
N VAL A 439 10.19 56.22 -3.76
CA VAL A 439 11.64 56.30 -3.71
C VAL A 439 12.22 55.83 -2.39
N ALA A 440 13.48 55.43 -2.36
CA ALA A 440 14.17 55.09 -1.13
C ALA A 440 14.37 56.35 -0.25
N LEU A 441 14.52 56.14 1.05
CA LEU A 441 14.60 57.22 2.05
C LEU A 441 15.73 58.22 1.78
N ASP A 442 16.87 57.75 1.33
CA ASP A 442 18.03 58.59 0.96
C ASP A 442 17.72 59.55 -0.17
N ARG A 443 16.79 59.24 -1.05
CA ARG A 443 16.31 60.10 -2.15
C ARG A 443 15.12 60.96 -1.75
N ALA A 444 14.26 60.46 -0.82
CA ALA A 444 13.11 61.21 -0.35
C ALA A 444 13.47 62.51 0.37
N MET A 445 14.52 62.51 1.18
CA MET A 445 14.94 63.69 1.95
C MET A 445 15.44 64.82 1.06
N PRO A 446 16.39 64.64 0.10
CA PRO A 446 16.78 65.69 -0.82
C PRO A 446 15.61 66.21 -1.66
N PHE A 447 14.74 65.32 -2.18
CA PHE A 447 13.53 65.71 -2.92
C PHE A 447 12.63 66.62 -2.09
N ALA A 448 12.38 66.24 -0.82
CA ALA A 448 11.52 66.99 0.09
C ALA A 448 12.02 68.41 0.31
N LEU A 449 13.33 68.56 0.50
CA LEU A 449 13.95 69.85 0.67
C LEU A 449 13.90 70.69 -0.61
N ILE A 450 14.18 70.11 -1.77
CA ILE A 450 14.11 70.80 -3.07
C ILE A 450 12.68 71.29 -3.31
N LEU A 451 11.67 70.43 -3.18
CA LEU A 451 10.27 70.80 -3.38
C LEU A 451 9.84 71.91 -2.41
N SER A 452 10.23 71.81 -1.15
CA SER A 452 9.96 72.84 -0.15
C SER A 452 10.60 74.20 -0.49
N GLU A 453 11.85 74.20 -0.92
CA GLU A 453 12.54 75.40 -1.30
C GLU A 453 11.92 76.03 -2.57
N VAL A 454 11.69 75.26 -3.62
CA VAL A 454 11.12 75.72 -4.87
C VAL A 454 9.74 76.33 -4.69
N VAL A 455 8.83 75.59 -3.97
CA VAL A 455 7.46 76.06 -3.71
C VAL A 455 7.48 77.30 -2.81
N THR A 456 8.34 77.36 -1.80
CA THR A 456 8.45 78.53 -0.92
C THR A 456 8.99 79.73 -1.63
N ASN A 457 9.96 79.54 -2.53
CA ASN A 457 10.51 80.64 -3.36
C ASN A 457 9.43 81.18 -4.31
N ALA A 458 8.59 80.32 -4.92
CA ALA A 458 7.47 80.79 -5.72
C ALA A 458 6.46 81.59 -4.87
N ILE A 459 6.10 81.17 -3.66
CA ILE A 459 5.21 81.91 -2.78
C ILE A 459 5.76 83.27 -2.40
N ARG A 460 7.07 83.36 -2.13
CA ARG A 460 7.70 84.61 -1.68
C ARG A 460 7.99 85.62 -2.81
N HIS A 461 8.40 85.12 -3.94
CA HIS A 461 8.98 85.99 -4.95
C HIS A 461 8.12 86.17 -6.21
N ALA A 462 7.26 85.24 -6.53
CA ALA A 462 6.52 85.27 -7.79
C ALA A 462 5.30 86.20 -7.71
N PHE A 463 4.66 86.41 -6.57
CA PHE A 463 3.36 87.08 -6.52
C PHE A 463 3.33 88.48 -5.91
N LYS A 464 4.30 88.88 -5.06
CA LYS A 464 4.36 90.24 -4.45
C LYS A 464 3.00 90.81 -4.07
N GLU A 465 2.24 90.09 -3.25
CA GLU A 465 0.86 90.40 -2.74
C GLU A 465 -0.27 90.29 -3.79
N ARG A 466 -0.04 89.66 -4.93
CA ARG A 466 -1.10 89.28 -5.90
C ARG A 466 -1.55 87.88 -5.71
N SER A 467 -2.83 87.59 -6.07
CA SER A 467 -3.32 86.25 -6.23
C SER A 467 -2.69 85.57 -7.46
N GLY A 468 -2.42 84.30 -7.39
CA GLY A 468 -1.91 83.50 -8.49
C GLY A 468 -2.00 82.04 -8.27
N THR A 469 -1.43 81.26 -9.16
CA THR A 469 -1.49 79.80 -9.14
C THR A 469 -0.12 79.15 -9.19
N ILE A 470 0.09 78.12 -8.33
CA ILE A 470 1.29 77.28 -8.40
C ILE A 470 0.81 75.90 -8.84
N GLU A 471 1.31 75.46 -9.98
CA GLU A 471 1.06 74.10 -10.47
C GLU A 471 2.22 73.17 -10.10
N ILE A 472 1.93 72.01 -9.52
CA ILE A 472 2.92 71.00 -9.17
C ILE A 472 2.54 69.71 -9.87
N ALA A 473 3.38 69.26 -10.78
CA ALA A 473 3.23 67.98 -11.45
C ALA A 473 4.38 67.03 -11.10
N LEU A 474 4.04 65.79 -10.73
CA LEU A 474 5.00 64.74 -10.44
C LEU A 474 4.57 63.47 -11.18
N SER A 475 5.49 62.88 -11.92
CA SER A 475 5.23 61.62 -12.62
C SER A 475 6.50 60.80 -12.74
N GLU A 476 6.32 59.48 -12.94
CA GLU A 476 7.41 58.56 -13.25
C GLU A 476 7.30 58.09 -14.70
N ALA A 477 8.39 58.15 -15.43
CA ALA A 477 8.52 57.61 -16.76
C ALA A 477 9.95 57.05 -16.96
N GLU A 478 10.02 55.85 -17.53
CA GLU A 478 11.28 55.16 -17.86
C GLU A 478 12.27 55.07 -16.68
N GLY A 479 11.74 54.80 -15.44
CA GLY A 479 12.53 54.65 -14.22
C GLY A 479 13.09 55.98 -13.67
N SER A 480 12.63 57.13 -14.15
CA SER A 480 12.97 58.45 -13.67
C SER A 480 11.75 59.23 -13.22
N ALA A 481 11.85 59.88 -12.07
CA ALA A 481 10.85 60.80 -11.58
C ALA A 481 11.02 62.17 -12.22
N ARG A 482 9.91 62.78 -12.64
CA ARG A 482 9.89 64.15 -13.22
C ARG A 482 9.02 65.03 -12.31
N LEU A 483 9.65 66.05 -11.76
CA LEU A 483 8.99 67.12 -11.03
C LEU A 483 8.92 68.37 -11.87
N ARG A 484 7.75 69.00 -11.97
CA ARG A 484 7.55 70.32 -12.55
C ARG A 484 6.80 71.18 -11.55
N VAL A 485 7.33 72.35 -11.25
CA VAL A 485 6.69 73.39 -10.45
C VAL A 485 6.60 74.65 -11.30
N HIS A 486 5.38 75.10 -11.57
CA HIS A 486 5.14 76.32 -12.37
C HIS A 486 4.36 77.34 -11.59
N ASP A 487 4.79 78.59 -11.56
CA ASP A 487 4.03 79.73 -11.05
C ASP A 487 3.67 80.69 -12.21
N ASP A 488 2.48 81.31 -12.14
CA ASP A 488 2.00 82.32 -13.09
C ASP A 488 2.35 83.74 -12.66
N GLY A 489 3.43 83.90 -11.88
CA GLY A 489 3.92 85.18 -11.34
C GLY A 489 4.75 86.00 -12.26
N PHE A 490 5.59 86.93 -11.69
CA PHE A 490 6.45 87.84 -12.44
C PHE A 490 7.65 87.19 -13.14
N GLY A 491 7.95 85.96 -12.85
CA GLY A 491 9.04 85.19 -13.40
C GLY A 491 10.39 85.44 -12.74
N PHE A 492 11.22 84.41 -12.67
CA PHE A 492 12.53 84.38 -12.04
C PHE A 492 13.62 85.04 -12.96
N ASN A 493 14.41 85.98 -12.41
CA ASN A 493 15.52 86.52 -13.14
C ASN A 493 16.87 85.99 -12.59
N GLN A 494 17.47 85.09 -13.34
CA GLN A 494 18.68 84.39 -12.92
C GLN A 494 19.89 85.30 -12.62
N GLU A 495 20.03 86.47 -13.29
CA GLU A 495 21.10 87.38 -13.06
C GLU A 495 20.97 88.21 -11.76
N VAL A 496 19.74 88.43 -11.32
CA VAL A 496 19.45 89.25 -10.15
C VAL A 496 19.19 88.40 -8.91
N ASP A 497 18.48 87.28 -9.08
CA ASP A 497 18.01 86.44 -7.99
C ASP A 497 18.88 85.20 -7.78
N GLY A 498 19.88 84.93 -8.67
CA GLY A 498 20.66 83.68 -8.69
C GLY A 498 21.72 83.49 -7.59
N SER A 499 21.94 84.50 -6.72
CA SER A 499 22.99 84.45 -5.68
C SER A 499 22.47 83.96 -4.30
N GLY A 500 21.20 83.65 -4.16
CA GLY A 500 20.57 83.27 -2.89
C GLY A 500 20.98 81.87 -2.40
N PHE A 501 21.03 81.69 -1.06
CA PHE A 501 21.39 80.43 -0.41
C PHE A 501 20.47 79.30 -0.82
N GLY A 502 19.15 79.54 -1.05
CA GLY A 502 18.16 78.51 -1.47
C GLY A 502 18.49 77.85 -2.79
N LEU A 503 18.98 78.62 -3.82
CA LEU A 503 19.37 78.08 -5.13
C LEU A 503 20.60 77.17 -5.04
N LYS A 504 21.59 77.56 -4.22
CA LYS A 504 22.78 76.73 -3.95
C LYS A 504 22.41 75.43 -3.25
N LEU A 505 21.42 75.47 -2.34
CA LEU A 505 20.92 74.30 -1.69
C LEU A 505 20.19 73.34 -2.69
N VAL A 506 19.35 73.91 -3.56
CA VAL A 506 18.66 73.13 -4.61
C VAL A 506 19.71 72.45 -5.52
N GLN A 507 20.77 73.17 -5.92
CA GLN A 507 21.83 72.60 -6.73
C GLN A 507 22.54 71.43 -6.02
N SER A 508 22.96 71.61 -4.77
CA SER A 508 23.66 70.56 -4.01
C SER A 508 22.78 69.35 -3.77
N LEU A 509 21.49 69.55 -3.51
CA LEU A 509 20.55 68.45 -3.31
C LEU A 509 20.20 67.76 -4.64
N ALA A 510 20.14 68.47 -5.76
CA ALA A 510 19.96 67.88 -7.08
C ALA A 510 21.16 67.02 -7.48
N GLU A 511 22.38 67.42 -7.14
CA GLU A 511 23.60 66.61 -7.32
C GLU A 511 23.50 65.31 -6.51
N GLN A 512 22.97 65.32 -5.25
CA GLN A 512 22.76 64.13 -4.43
C GLN A 512 21.71 63.18 -5.02
N LEU A 513 20.77 63.69 -5.79
CA LEU A 513 19.75 62.92 -6.49
C LEU A 513 20.17 62.41 -7.86
N ASP A 514 21.38 62.77 -8.34
CA ASP A 514 21.78 62.61 -9.73
C ASP A 514 20.76 63.24 -10.69
N ALA A 515 20.20 64.38 -10.29
CA ALA A 515 19.13 65.05 -10.98
C ALA A 515 19.64 66.07 -11.96
N THR A 516 18.94 66.19 -13.08
CA THR A 516 19.08 67.37 -13.98
C THR A 516 17.91 68.32 -13.71
N PHE A 517 18.18 69.63 -13.62
CA PHE A 517 17.11 70.59 -13.41
C PHE A 517 17.34 71.86 -14.27
N SER A 518 16.23 72.55 -14.53
CA SER A 518 16.26 73.84 -15.27
C SER A 518 15.21 74.81 -14.72
N PHE A 519 15.47 76.12 -14.87
CA PHE A 519 14.50 77.16 -14.67
C PHE A 519 14.22 77.86 -16.00
N GLU A 520 12.94 77.95 -16.36
CA GLU A 520 12.46 78.58 -17.58
C GLU A 520 11.52 79.74 -17.22
N ARG A 521 11.65 80.89 -17.90
CA ARG A 521 10.80 82.08 -17.74
C ARG A 521 9.84 82.19 -18.91
N HIS A 522 8.63 81.80 -18.70
CA HIS A 522 7.59 81.92 -19.71
C HIS A 522 6.23 82.08 -18.97
N GLN A 523 5.70 83.32 -18.97
CA GLN A 523 4.49 83.69 -18.20
C GLN A 523 4.53 83.17 -16.76
N GLY A 524 5.62 83.54 -16.00
CA GLY A 524 5.94 83.04 -14.70
C GLY A 524 7.27 82.28 -14.69
N THR A 525 7.52 81.44 -13.65
CA THR A 525 8.70 80.58 -13.56
C THR A 525 8.30 79.14 -13.64
N THR A 526 8.98 78.32 -14.44
CA THR A 526 8.86 76.88 -14.45
C THR A 526 10.18 76.27 -13.96
N PHE A 527 10.13 75.56 -12.86
CA PHE A 527 11.19 74.65 -12.41
C PHE A 527 10.88 73.25 -12.93
N SER A 528 11.83 72.62 -13.59
CA SER A 528 11.73 71.26 -14.04
C SER A 528 12.91 70.44 -13.50
N MET A 529 12.71 69.29 -12.96
CA MET A 529 13.74 68.40 -12.47
C MET A 529 13.43 66.94 -12.84
N THR A 530 14.46 66.21 -13.27
CA THR A 530 14.38 64.78 -13.55
C THR A 530 15.47 64.04 -12.80
N PHE A 531 15.12 62.95 -12.08
CA PHE A 531 16.07 62.16 -11.33
C PHE A 531 15.70 60.67 -11.37
N PRO A 532 16.65 59.72 -11.28
CA PRO A 532 16.39 58.30 -11.27
C PRO A 532 15.65 57.87 -9.98
N VAL A 533 14.63 56.99 -10.10
CA VAL A 533 13.85 56.49 -8.96
C VAL A 533 14.63 55.44 -8.17
N ARG A 534 15.48 54.67 -8.84
CA ARG A 534 16.35 53.66 -8.20
C ARG A 534 17.79 54.14 -8.18
N THR A 535 18.51 53.84 -7.10
CA THR A 535 19.97 54.04 -7.08
C THR A 535 20.58 53.09 -8.10
N PRO A 536 21.46 53.57 -9.03
CA PRO A 536 22.19 52.67 -9.92
C PRO A 536 22.97 51.67 -9.06
N PRO A 537 23.04 50.37 -9.45
CA PRO A 537 23.89 49.43 -8.76
C PRO A 537 25.34 49.92 -8.79
N MET A 538 25.99 49.96 -7.61
CA MET A 538 27.43 50.24 -7.51
C MET A 538 28.25 49.15 -8.21
#